data_bacbc781838ff971fa4d33cf10c69568
#
_entry.id   bacbc781838ff971fa4d33cf10c69568
#
_cell.length_a   1.000
_cell.length_b   1.000
_cell.length_c   1.000
_cell.angle_alpha   90.00
_cell.angle_beta   90.00
_cell.angle_gamma   90.00
#
_symmetry.space_group_name_H-M   'P 1'
#
loop_
_entity.id
_entity.type
_entity.pdbx_description
1 polymer ?
#
loop_
_entity_poly.entity_id
_entity_poly.type
_entity_poly.pdbx_seq_one_letter_code
_entity_poly.pdbx_strand_id
1 'polypeptide(L)'
;MQRQLNHYEFKETQKHNSNDIIFVLDNLEHEENIGSAFRLADAFNIKKIIIICDKDIDMKKVQKTARSCDSHIQYSIHKNVGDALSEIEHLHYVPVNIEITSTSKPLRDVNFADLGKVALIVGNEKHGLSEEILERVPLSCHIEMYGNNSSMNVVTSLAIAAYKVSEDFMAAKS
;
A
#
# COMPACT_ATOMS: atom_id res chain seq x y z
N MET A 1 -8.37 32.06 -15.69
CA MET A 1 -9.49 31.55 -14.89
C MET A 1 -9.28 30.06 -14.66
N GLN A 2 -9.21 29.59 -13.41
CA GLN A 2 -9.08 28.14 -13.11
C GLN A 2 -10.41 27.44 -13.42
N ARG A 3 -10.37 26.28 -14.09
CA ARG A 3 -11.53 25.41 -14.29
C ARG A 3 -11.18 23.98 -13.87
N GLN A 4 -12.17 23.24 -13.42
CA GLN A 4 -12.03 21.83 -13.15
C GLN A 4 -11.84 21.07 -14.47
N LEU A 5 -10.78 20.26 -14.56
CA LEU A 5 -10.59 19.34 -15.67
C LEU A 5 -11.47 18.11 -15.50
N ASN A 6 -11.98 17.59 -16.60
CA ASN A 6 -12.60 16.27 -16.57
C ASN A 6 -11.51 15.16 -16.51
N HIS A 7 -11.94 13.94 -16.23
CA HIS A 7 -11.03 12.81 -16.03
C HIS A 7 -10.14 12.50 -17.26
N TYR A 8 -10.67 12.65 -18.46
CA TYR A 8 -9.91 12.40 -19.70
C TYR A 8 -8.86 13.46 -19.94
N GLU A 9 -9.23 14.74 -19.81
CA GLU A 9 -8.30 15.87 -19.94
C GLU A 9 -7.14 15.75 -18.94
N PHE A 10 -7.44 15.33 -17.69
CA PHE A 10 -6.42 15.15 -16.68
C PHE A 10 -5.46 13.98 -17.02
N LYS A 11 -5.98 12.83 -17.48
CA LYS A 11 -5.15 11.67 -17.88
C LYS A 11 -4.16 12.01 -18.99
N GLU A 12 -4.56 12.82 -19.98
CA GLU A 12 -3.68 13.24 -21.07
C GLU A 12 -2.47 14.07 -20.59
N THR A 13 -2.59 14.73 -19.43
CA THR A 13 -1.49 15.52 -18.84
C THR A 13 -0.52 14.67 -18.00
N GLN A 14 -0.91 13.45 -17.62
CA GLN A 14 -0.13 12.60 -16.75
C GLN A 14 0.97 11.85 -17.53
N LYS A 15 2.20 11.95 -17.07
CA LYS A 15 3.27 11.04 -17.48
C LYS A 15 3.02 9.72 -16.75
N HIS A 16 2.70 8.66 -17.48
CA HIS A 16 2.57 7.30 -16.93
C HIS A 16 3.95 6.77 -16.52
N ASN A 17 4.40 7.09 -15.34
CA ASN A 17 5.55 6.44 -14.74
C ASN A 17 5.05 5.14 -14.07
N SER A 18 5.64 4.01 -14.44
CA SER A 18 5.42 2.78 -13.67
C SER A 18 6.06 2.97 -12.30
N ASN A 19 5.27 3.02 -11.27
CA ASN A 19 5.77 2.97 -9.90
C ASN A 19 6.13 1.51 -9.56
N ASP A 20 7.36 1.26 -9.16
CA ASP A 20 7.79 -0.04 -8.67
C ASP A 20 7.37 -0.21 -7.20
N ILE A 21 6.06 -0.14 -6.99
CA ILE A 21 5.39 -0.30 -5.70
C ILE A 21 4.37 -1.42 -5.82
N ILE A 22 4.26 -2.24 -4.79
CA ILE A 22 3.13 -3.14 -4.56
C ILE A 22 2.55 -2.90 -3.17
N PHE A 23 1.29 -3.24 -2.98
CA PHE A 23 0.62 -3.19 -1.68
C PHE A 23 0.52 -4.58 -1.07
N VAL A 24 0.68 -4.66 0.25
CA VAL A 24 0.51 -5.88 1.03
C VAL A 24 -0.45 -5.57 2.17
N LEU A 25 -1.55 -6.32 2.22
CA LEU A 25 -2.62 -6.15 3.18
C LEU A 25 -2.60 -7.32 4.15
N ASP A 26 -2.15 -7.08 5.38
CA ASP A 26 -2.01 -8.12 6.40
C ASP A 26 -3.27 -8.21 7.26
N ASN A 27 -4.10 -9.21 7.01
CA ASN A 27 -5.29 -9.57 7.79
C ASN A 27 -6.27 -8.41 8.00
N LEU A 28 -6.55 -7.61 6.96
CA LEU A 28 -7.56 -6.55 7.06
C LEU A 28 -8.93 -7.15 7.41
N GLU A 29 -9.61 -6.53 8.40
CA GLU A 29 -10.90 -7.01 8.90
C GLU A 29 -12.05 -6.64 7.98
N HIS A 30 -11.96 -5.48 7.32
CA HIS A 30 -13.06 -4.90 6.53
C HIS A 30 -12.79 -4.99 5.03
N GLU A 31 -13.66 -5.70 4.31
CA GLU A 31 -13.59 -5.84 2.85
C GLU A 31 -13.66 -4.49 2.13
N GLU A 32 -14.30 -3.49 2.73
CA GLU A 32 -14.35 -2.12 2.20
C GLU A 32 -12.96 -1.47 2.15
N ASN A 33 -12.08 -1.76 3.11
CA ASN A 33 -10.69 -1.29 3.08
C ASN A 33 -9.89 -2.02 1.99
N ILE A 34 -10.11 -3.33 1.80
CA ILE A 34 -9.50 -4.07 0.69
C ILE A 34 -9.95 -3.46 -0.65
N GLY A 35 -11.26 -3.23 -0.84
CA GLY A 35 -11.79 -2.59 -2.05
C GLY A 35 -11.26 -1.17 -2.27
N SER A 36 -11.08 -0.41 -1.19
CA SER A 36 -10.49 0.93 -1.26
C SER A 36 -9.00 0.89 -1.62
N ALA A 37 -8.26 -0.15 -1.19
CA ALA A 37 -6.88 -0.37 -1.59
C ALA A 37 -6.76 -0.66 -3.10
N PHE A 38 -7.70 -1.37 -3.72
CA PHE A 38 -7.74 -1.54 -5.18
C PHE A 38 -7.91 -0.20 -5.91
N ARG A 39 -8.80 0.66 -5.43
CA ARG A 39 -8.96 2.01 -6.01
C ARG A 39 -7.71 2.86 -5.86
N LEU A 40 -7.06 2.75 -4.70
CA LEU A 40 -5.79 3.44 -4.46
C LEU A 40 -4.69 2.92 -5.38
N ALA A 41 -4.63 1.60 -5.58
CA ALA A 41 -3.69 0.96 -6.49
C ALA A 41 -3.86 1.47 -7.93
N ASP A 42 -5.10 1.58 -8.42
CA ASP A 42 -5.39 2.17 -9.72
C ASP A 42 -4.91 3.64 -9.81
N ALA A 43 -5.20 4.45 -8.78
CA ALA A 43 -4.82 5.85 -8.75
C ALA A 43 -3.31 6.09 -8.80
N PHE A 44 -2.52 5.20 -8.19
CA PHE A 44 -1.06 5.27 -8.13
C PHE A 44 -0.34 4.40 -9.16
N ASN A 45 -1.08 3.76 -10.08
CA ASN A 45 -0.53 2.80 -11.04
C ASN A 45 0.30 1.68 -10.37
N ILE A 46 -0.22 1.17 -9.27
CA ILE A 46 0.37 0.05 -8.53
C ILE A 46 0.13 -1.25 -9.30
N LYS A 47 1.17 -2.06 -9.45
CA LYS A 47 1.12 -3.26 -10.28
C LYS A 47 0.37 -4.42 -9.65
N LYS A 48 0.44 -4.54 -8.32
CA LYS A 48 -0.07 -5.71 -7.63
C LYS A 48 -0.48 -5.41 -6.19
N ILE A 49 -1.48 -6.15 -5.72
CA ILE A 49 -1.86 -6.25 -4.30
C ILE A 49 -1.64 -7.69 -3.84
N ILE A 50 -0.94 -7.88 -2.73
CA ILE A 50 -0.81 -9.16 -2.03
C ILE A 50 -1.70 -9.07 -0.79
N ILE A 51 -2.61 -10.01 -0.62
CA ILE A 51 -3.53 -10.07 0.51
C ILE A 51 -3.15 -11.28 1.35
N ILE A 52 -2.87 -11.06 2.62
CA ILE A 52 -2.66 -12.11 3.61
C ILE A 52 -3.96 -12.21 4.41
N CYS A 53 -4.62 -13.35 4.38
CA CYS A 53 -5.85 -13.56 5.12
C CYS A 53 -6.10 -15.06 5.35
N ASP A 54 -6.23 -15.47 6.59
CA ASP A 54 -6.54 -16.86 6.99
C ASP A 54 -8.02 -17.21 6.78
N LYS A 55 -8.89 -16.20 6.70
CA LYS A 55 -10.35 -16.31 6.49
C LYS A 55 -10.70 -16.17 5.01
N ASP A 56 -11.94 -16.55 4.69
CA ASP A 56 -12.48 -16.30 3.36
C ASP A 56 -12.90 -14.83 3.23
N ILE A 57 -12.50 -14.23 2.12
CA ILE A 57 -12.81 -12.83 1.79
C ILE A 57 -14.10 -12.80 0.96
N ASP A 58 -15.06 -11.98 1.36
CA ASP A 58 -16.24 -11.72 0.53
C ASP A 58 -15.90 -10.79 -0.65
N MET A 59 -15.45 -11.40 -1.74
CA MET A 59 -15.05 -10.65 -2.95
C MET A 59 -16.18 -9.79 -3.54
N LYS A 60 -17.47 -10.09 -3.28
CA LYS A 60 -18.59 -9.23 -3.73
C LYS A 60 -18.57 -7.88 -3.00
N LYS A 61 -18.25 -7.87 -1.70
CA LYS A 61 -18.11 -6.63 -0.95
C LYS A 61 -16.87 -5.85 -1.40
N VAL A 62 -15.74 -6.55 -1.62
CA VAL A 62 -14.53 -5.93 -2.18
C VAL A 62 -14.85 -5.25 -3.50
N GLN A 63 -15.48 -5.95 -4.45
CA GLN A 63 -15.81 -5.43 -5.78
C GLN A 63 -16.73 -4.21 -5.72
N LYS A 64 -17.72 -4.22 -4.83
CA LYS A 64 -18.61 -3.07 -4.64
C LYS A 64 -17.86 -1.78 -4.31
N THR A 65 -16.82 -1.87 -3.48
CA THR A 65 -16.01 -0.71 -3.08
C THR A 65 -14.90 -0.43 -4.10
N ALA A 66 -14.31 -1.46 -4.70
CA ALA A 66 -13.26 -1.34 -5.71
C ALA A 66 -13.73 -0.64 -7.00
N ARG A 67 -15.04 -0.61 -7.29
CA ARG A 67 -15.62 0.03 -8.49
C ARG A 67 -14.94 -0.44 -9.77
N SER A 68 -14.81 -1.75 -9.95
CA SER A 68 -14.17 -2.44 -11.07
C SER A 68 -12.63 -2.28 -11.17
N CYS A 69 -11.94 -1.61 -10.25
CA CYS A 69 -10.48 -1.56 -10.25
C CYS A 69 -9.85 -2.94 -10.04
N ASP A 70 -10.55 -3.83 -9.32
CA ASP A 70 -10.15 -5.23 -9.11
C ASP A 70 -10.04 -6.05 -10.40
N SER A 71 -10.67 -5.62 -11.50
CA SER A 71 -10.65 -6.34 -12.78
C SER A 71 -9.33 -6.19 -13.55
N HIS A 72 -8.52 -5.16 -13.25
CA HIS A 72 -7.27 -4.87 -13.97
C HIS A 72 -6.04 -4.72 -13.06
N ILE A 73 -6.22 -4.68 -11.75
CA ILE A 73 -5.11 -4.76 -10.80
C ILE A 73 -4.84 -6.24 -10.48
N GLN A 74 -3.61 -6.69 -10.70
CA GLN A 74 -3.21 -8.04 -10.31
C GLN A 74 -3.26 -8.20 -8.79
N TYR A 75 -3.71 -9.35 -8.31
CA TYR A 75 -3.65 -9.66 -6.88
C TYR A 75 -3.41 -11.15 -6.63
N SER A 76 -2.89 -11.45 -5.44
CA SER A 76 -2.78 -12.79 -4.88
C SER A 76 -3.31 -12.81 -3.45
N ILE A 77 -3.80 -13.96 -3.02
CA ILE A 77 -4.27 -14.19 -1.65
C ILE A 77 -3.47 -15.34 -1.06
N HIS A 78 -2.84 -15.10 0.09
CA HIS A 78 -2.08 -16.08 0.85
C HIS A 78 -2.73 -16.32 2.22
N LYS A 79 -2.71 -17.57 2.67
CA LYS A 79 -3.26 -17.95 3.99
C LYS A 79 -2.27 -17.74 5.13
N ASN A 80 -1.00 -17.49 4.82
CA ASN A 80 0.06 -17.28 5.80
C ASN A 80 1.07 -16.23 5.31
N VAL A 81 1.79 -15.67 6.26
CA VAL A 81 2.81 -14.64 6.02
C VAL A 81 3.99 -15.17 5.21
N GLY A 82 4.40 -16.43 5.48
CA GLY A 82 5.57 -17.03 4.84
C GLY A 82 5.46 -17.07 3.33
N ASP A 83 4.31 -17.50 2.79
CA ASP A 83 4.06 -17.56 1.35
C ASP A 83 4.01 -16.17 0.73
N ALA A 84 3.41 -15.20 1.43
CA ALA A 84 3.35 -13.82 0.96
C ALA A 84 4.74 -13.17 0.89
N LEU A 85 5.57 -13.34 1.93
CA LEU A 85 6.94 -12.83 1.94
C LEU A 85 7.82 -13.50 0.88
N SER A 86 7.63 -14.80 0.64
CA SER A 86 8.32 -15.53 -0.44
C SER A 86 7.95 -14.98 -1.82
N GLU A 87 6.67 -14.59 -2.04
CA GLU A 87 6.27 -13.94 -3.28
C GLU A 87 6.90 -12.56 -3.43
N ILE A 88 6.94 -11.74 -2.36
CA ILE A 88 7.57 -10.43 -2.36
C ILE A 88 9.06 -10.54 -2.74
N GLU A 89 9.77 -11.50 -2.14
CA GLU A 89 11.17 -11.78 -2.42
C GLU A 89 11.39 -12.22 -3.88
N HIS A 90 10.57 -13.16 -4.36
CA HIS A 90 10.65 -13.64 -5.76
C HIS A 90 10.42 -12.51 -6.77
N LEU A 91 9.57 -11.53 -6.45
CA LEU A 91 9.32 -10.35 -7.27
C LEU A 91 10.40 -9.25 -7.10
N HIS A 92 11.37 -9.48 -6.20
CA HIS A 92 12.47 -8.55 -5.86
C HIS A 92 11.99 -7.19 -5.31
N TYR A 93 10.94 -7.20 -4.47
CA TYR A 93 10.52 -6.01 -3.74
C TYR A 93 11.10 -6.02 -2.33
N VAL A 94 11.43 -4.82 -1.84
CA VAL A 94 11.84 -4.61 -0.45
C VAL A 94 10.59 -4.38 0.39
N PRO A 95 10.27 -5.26 1.36
CA PRO A 95 9.13 -5.08 2.23
C PRO A 95 9.37 -3.96 3.24
N VAL A 96 8.38 -3.09 3.41
CA VAL A 96 8.40 -1.96 4.34
C VAL A 96 7.07 -1.90 5.09
N ASN A 97 7.15 -2.02 6.40
CA ASN A 97 6.00 -1.90 7.29
C ASN A 97 5.60 -0.43 7.45
N ILE A 98 4.31 -0.14 7.29
CA ILE A 98 3.73 1.17 7.63
C ILE A 98 3.00 1.02 8.95
N GLU A 99 3.76 1.13 10.04
CA GLU A 99 3.28 0.85 11.40
C GLU A 99 4.13 1.62 12.43
N ILE A 100 3.50 1.95 13.57
CA ILE A 100 4.19 2.55 14.71
C ILE A 100 4.79 1.41 15.55
N THR A 101 6.12 1.28 15.51
CA THR A 101 6.87 0.30 16.29
C THR A 101 7.95 0.97 17.13
N SER A 102 8.56 0.23 18.05
CA SER A 102 9.67 0.74 18.88
C SER A 102 10.91 1.15 18.07
N THR A 103 11.03 0.67 16.83
CA THR A 103 12.17 0.91 15.93
C THR A 103 11.79 1.62 14.64
N SER A 104 10.50 1.95 14.44
CA SER A 104 10.03 2.61 13.23
C SER A 104 10.60 4.03 13.10
N LYS A 105 10.93 4.40 11.88
CA LYS A 105 11.40 5.75 11.52
C LYS A 105 10.26 6.60 11.01
N PRO A 106 10.28 7.93 11.19
CA PRO A 106 9.34 8.79 10.49
C PRO A 106 9.39 8.55 8.98
N LEU A 107 8.24 8.42 8.36
CA LEU A 107 8.12 8.15 6.92
C LEU A 107 8.90 9.15 6.05
N ARG A 108 8.93 10.41 6.47
CA ARG A 108 9.66 11.49 5.77
C ARG A 108 11.17 11.31 5.77
N ASP A 109 11.74 10.58 6.75
CA ASP A 109 13.18 10.43 6.94
C ASP A 109 13.75 9.23 6.15
N VAL A 110 12.88 8.48 5.45
CA VAL A 110 13.27 7.37 4.59
C VAL A 110 13.35 7.83 3.14
N ASN A 111 14.48 7.55 2.49
CA ASN A 111 14.64 7.72 1.05
C ASN A 111 14.28 6.40 0.34
N PHE A 112 13.09 6.31 -0.18
CA PHE A 112 12.60 5.10 -0.84
C PHE A 112 13.26 4.84 -2.20
N ALA A 113 13.85 5.86 -2.84
CA ALA A 113 14.56 5.68 -4.10
C ALA A 113 15.75 4.73 -3.96
N ASP A 114 16.38 4.68 -2.79
CA ASP A 114 17.52 3.80 -2.51
C ASP A 114 17.11 2.32 -2.42
N LEU A 115 15.82 2.04 -2.23
CA LEU A 115 15.28 0.68 -2.14
C LEU A 115 14.91 0.09 -3.51
N GLY A 116 14.70 0.91 -4.52
CA GLY A 116 14.36 0.50 -5.88
C GLY A 116 12.92 0.05 -6.04
N LYS A 117 12.56 -1.16 -5.58
CA LYS A 117 11.18 -1.70 -5.61
C LYS A 117 10.66 -1.87 -4.19
N VAL A 118 9.47 -1.37 -3.90
CA VAL A 118 8.95 -1.30 -2.53
C VAL A 118 7.61 -2.04 -2.40
N ALA A 119 7.52 -2.94 -1.41
CA ALA A 119 6.28 -3.56 -0.97
C ALA A 119 5.80 -2.86 0.32
N LEU A 120 4.77 -2.02 0.23
CA LEU A 120 4.19 -1.33 1.37
C LEU A 120 3.21 -2.27 2.10
N ILE A 121 3.51 -2.59 3.36
CA ILE A 121 2.73 -3.51 4.18
C ILE A 121 1.94 -2.71 5.20
N VAL A 122 0.63 -2.92 5.24
CA VAL A 122 -0.28 -2.37 6.25
C VAL A 122 -1.04 -3.49 6.94
N GLY A 123 -1.33 -3.31 8.21
CA GLY A 123 -1.94 -4.32 9.06
C GLY A 123 -3.42 -4.13 9.35
N ASN A 124 -3.95 -5.03 10.17
CA ASN A 124 -5.31 -5.05 10.67
C ASN A 124 -5.68 -3.74 11.37
N GLU A 125 -6.93 -3.29 11.21
CA GLU A 125 -7.41 -2.00 11.70
C GLU A 125 -7.41 -1.89 13.24
N LYS A 126 -7.48 -3.03 13.94
CA LYS A 126 -7.50 -3.08 15.41
C LYS A 126 -6.19 -3.54 16.02
N HIS A 127 -5.51 -4.48 15.35
CA HIS A 127 -4.37 -5.19 15.91
C HIS A 127 -3.04 -4.79 15.26
N GLY A 128 -3.07 -3.98 14.19
CA GLY A 128 -1.88 -3.62 13.44
C GLY A 128 -1.32 -4.81 12.66
N LEU A 129 -0.03 -4.81 12.41
CA LEU A 129 0.68 -5.90 11.72
C LEU A 129 0.78 -7.14 12.61
N SER A 130 0.72 -8.31 11.99
CA SER A 130 0.96 -9.58 12.66
C SER A 130 2.39 -9.66 13.23
N GLU A 131 2.56 -10.40 14.34
CA GLU A 131 3.88 -10.58 14.97
C GLU A 131 4.89 -11.16 13.99
N GLU A 132 4.47 -12.13 13.15
CA GLU A 132 5.34 -12.73 12.15
C GLU A 132 5.86 -11.71 11.11
N ILE A 133 5.04 -10.74 10.68
CA ILE A 133 5.48 -9.65 9.81
C ILE A 133 6.51 -8.78 10.55
N LEU A 134 6.22 -8.39 11.80
CA LEU A 134 7.11 -7.53 12.58
C LEU A 134 8.47 -8.18 12.86
N GLU A 135 8.52 -9.49 13.04
CA GLU A 135 9.75 -10.25 13.25
C GLU A 135 10.59 -10.39 11.97
N ARG A 136 9.92 -10.61 10.82
CA ARG A 136 10.60 -10.94 9.56
C ARG A 136 10.90 -9.74 8.67
N VAL A 137 10.21 -8.63 8.87
CA VAL A 137 10.38 -7.40 8.07
C VAL A 137 11.00 -6.30 8.96
N PRO A 138 12.32 -6.08 8.86
CA PRO A 138 13.02 -5.20 9.80
C PRO A 138 12.78 -3.71 9.54
N LEU A 139 12.37 -3.32 8.33
CA LEU A 139 12.15 -1.92 7.99
C LEU A 139 10.71 -1.52 8.29
N SER A 140 10.55 -0.66 9.29
CA SER A 140 9.27 -0.06 9.66
C SER A 140 9.31 1.45 9.60
N CYS A 141 8.27 2.05 9.06
CA CYS A 141 8.08 3.48 8.98
C CYS A 141 6.74 3.87 9.57
N HIS A 142 6.67 5.01 10.22
CA HIS A 142 5.42 5.55 10.75
C HIS A 142 5.12 6.94 10.19
N ILE A 143 3.83 7.24 10.10
CA ILE A 143 3.32 8.55 9.78
C ILE A 143 3.17 9.32 11.09
N GLU A 144 3.78 10.49 11.19
CA GLU A 144 3.68 11.32 12.39
C GLU A 144 2.26 11.88 12.55
N MET A 145 1.74 11.73 13.74
CA MET A 145 0.41 12.19 14.13
C MET A 145 0.53 13.42 15.03
N TYR A 146 -0.05 14.54 14.63
CA TYR A 146 0.07 15.80 15.38
C TYR A 146 -1.19 16.11 16.21
N GLY A 147 -2.20 15.27 16.16
CA GLY A 147 -3.45 15.40 16.92
C GLY A 147 -3.49 14.49 18.14
N ASN A 148 -4.68 14.37 18.72
CA ASN A 148 -4.92 13.51 19.89
C ASN A 148 -5.11 12.03 19.52
N ASN A 149 -5.45 11.72 18.26
CA ASN A 149 -5.59 10.35 17.80
C ASN A 149 -4.23 9.72 17.55
N SER A 150 -4.09 8.45 17.94
CA SER A 150 -2.88 7.65 17.74
C SER A 150 -2.87 6.80 16.47
N SER A 151 -3.97 6.80 15.71
CA SER A 151 -4.11 6.00 14.48
C SER A 151 -5.00 6.71 13.45
N MET A 152 -4.87 6.30 12.20
CA MET A 152 -5.73 6.71 11.10
C MET A 152 -6.22 5.48 10.32
N ASN A 153 -7.18 5.68 9.42
CA ASN A 153 -7.64 4.59 8.56
C ASN A 153 -6.47 3.98 7.76
N VAL A 154 -6.44 2.66 7.69
CA VAL A 154 -5.36 1.88 7.07
C VAL A 154 -5.10 2.26 5.61
N VAL A 155 -6.16 2.52 4.82
CA VAL A 155 -6.03 2.94 3.41
C VAL A 155 -5.51 4.38 3.31
N THR A 156 -5.85 5.23 4.27
CA THR A 156 -5.29 6.59 4.36
C THR A 156 -3.78 6.53 4.63
N SER A 157 -3.34 5.68 5.57
CA SER A 157 -1.92 5.45 5.84
C SER A 157 -1.19 4.95 4.60
N LEU A 158 -1.79 3.98 3.90
CA LEU A 158 -1.24 3.43 2.67
C LEU A 158 -1.14 4.49 1.55
N ALA A 159 -2.14 5.39 1.44
CA ALA A 159 -2.13 6.48 0.46
C ALA A 159 -1.01 7.49 0.71
N ILE A 160 -0.79 7.87 1.96
CA ILE A 160 0.30 8.80 2.35
C ILE A 160 1.66 8.15 2.04
N ALA A 161 1.84 6.87 2.40
CA ALA A 161 3.07 6.14 2.13
C ALA A 161 3.32 5.99 0.61
N ALA A 162 2.30 5.61 -0.16
CA ALA A 162 2.40 5.48 -1.61
C ALA A 162 2.76 6.80 -2.29
N TYR A 163 2.19 7.92 -1.81
CA TYR A 163 2.53 9.26 -2.32
C TYR A 163 4.01 9.57 -2.06
N LYS A 164 4.49 9.38 -0.82
CA LYS A 164 5.90 9.62 -0.46
C LYS A 164 6.86 8.79 -1.31
N VAL A 165 6.60 7.49 -1.46
CA VAL A 165 7.44 6.61 -2.29
C VAL A 165 7.43 7.06 -3.75
N SER A 166 6.28 7.46 -4.29
CA SER A 166 6.15 7.95 -5.66
C SER A 166 6.95 9.25 -5.88
N GLU A 167 6.91 10.18 -4.92
CA GLU A 167 7.70 11.42 -4.96
C GLU A 167 9.20 11.14 -4.97
N ASP A 168 9.69 10.24 -4.10
CA ASP A 168 11.11 9.86 -4.06
C ASP A 168 11.57 9.23 -5.39
N PHE A 169 10.74 8.34 -5.97
CA PHE A 169 11.05 7.72 -7.26
C PHE A 169 11.07 8.73 -8.41
N MET A 170 10.21 9.75 -8.36
CA MET A 170 10.22 10.82 -9.36
C MET A 170 11.44 11.71 -9.21
N ALA A 171 11.79 12.10 -7.98
CA ALA A 171 12.95 12.93 -7.69
C ALA A 171 14.27 12.26 -8.15
N ALA A 172 14.40 10.94 -7.99
CA ALA A 172 15.58 10.19 -8.41
C ALA A 172 15.73 10.05 -9.94
N LYS A 173 14.67 10.30 -10.71
CA LYS A 173 14.68 10.24 -12.20
C LYS A 173 14.90 11.61 -12.85
N SER A 174 14.92 12.68 -12.04
CA SER A 174 15.13 14.06 -12.49
C SER A 174 16.59 14.44 -12.46
#